data_efe07ac7fb753e2af973a6cd6866a8b8
#
_entry.id   efe07ac7fb753e2af973a6cd6866a8b8
#
_cell.length_a   1.000
_cell.length_b   1.000
_cell.length_c   1.000
_cell.angle_alpha   90.00
_cell.angle_beta   90.00
_cell.angle_gamma   90.00
#
_symmetry.space_group_name_H-M   'P 1'
#
loop_
_entity.id
_entity.type
_entity.pdbx_description
1 polymer ?
#
loop_
_entity_poly.entity_id
_entity_poly.type
_entity_poly.pdbx_seq_one_letter_code
_entity_poly.pdbx_strand_id
1 'polypeptide(L)'
;TVFYEKHNKIYYYVANAGDCRAVICNNTNMGIPLSKDHKPHLFEEKTRIEKIGGEIYYDGTDWRIGDLSVSRAFGDMDAAPFVTHKPDIFKYTLKRNDKFLILGCDGLWDVLSNQDVINFILNKMDETPKLNNISSYSKSNISQSLAEYAIKQGSTDNVSIIIIFF
;
A
#
# COMPACT_ATOMS: atom_id res chain seq x y z
N THR A 1 7.81 -4.52 4.61
CA THR A 1 7.53 -5.99 4.57
C THR A 1 8.80 -6.78 4.78
N VAL A 2 8.75 -7.83 5.58
CA VAL A 2 9.88 -8.73 5.87
C VAL A 2 9.47 -10.17 5.55
N PHE A 3 10.26 -10.85 4.72
CA PHE A 3 10.09 -12.26 4.38
C PHE A 3 11.05 -13.14 5.15
N TYR A 4 10.61 -14.34 5.55
CA TYR A 4 11.48 -15.37 6.12
C TYR A 4 10.98 -16.77 5.78
N GLU A 5 11.90 -17.71 5.66
CA GLU A 5 11.60 -19.12 5.42
C GLU A 5 11.66 -19.92 6.73
N LYS A 6 10.67 -20.78 6.93
CA LYS A 6 10.64 -21.75 8.04
C LYS A 6 9.89 -23.00 7.61
N HIS A 7 10.48 -24.18 7.80
CA HIS A 7 9.91 -25.49 7.45
C HIS A 7 9.40 -25.55 6.00
N ASN A 8 10.22 -25.10 5.04
CA ASN A 8 9.90 -25.05 3.61
C ASN A 8 8.63 -24.21 3.28
N LYS A 9 8.28 -23.28 4.15
CA LYS A 9 7.22 -22.30 3.93
C LYS A 9 7.78 -20.89 4.05
N ILE A 10 7.37 -20.02 3.13
CA ILE A 10 7.72 -18.60 3.20
C ILE A 10 6.60 -17.88 3.95
N TYR A 11 7.01 -17.20 5.02
CA TYR A 11 6.16 -16.30 5.78
C TYR A 11 6.60 -14.87 5.54
N TYR A 12 5.69 -13.93 5.70
CA TYR A 12 6.04 -12.53 5.67
C TYR A 12 5.21 -11.72 6.65
N TYR A 13 5.83 -10.66 7.17
CA TYR A 13 5.18 -9.65 7.97
C TYR A 13 5.00 -8.39 7.15
N VAL A 14 3.85 -7.74 7.30
CA VAL A 14 3.57 -6.40 6.78
C VAL A 14 3.33 -5.51 7.98
N ALA A 15 4.13 -4.46 8.13
CA ALA A 15 3.94 -3.41 9.12
C ALA A 15 3.58 -2.12 8.40
N ASN A 16 2.52 -1.44 8.85
CA ASN A 16 2.04 -0.20 8.27
C ASN A 16 1.73 0.84 9.35
N ALA A 17 2.17 2.07 9.13
CA ALA A 17 1.80 3.25 9.91
C ALA A 17 1.59 4.40 8.91
N GLY A 18 0.35 4.84 8.72
CA GLY A 18 -0.07 5.78 7.70
C GLY A 18 -0.97 5.15 6.64
N ASP A 19 -1.10 5.80 5.51
CA ASP A 19 -2.02 5.45 4.42
C ASP A 19 -1.32 4.87 3.17
N CYS A 20 -0.02 4.56 3.27
CA CYS A 20 0.60 3.60 2.37
C CYS A 20 -0.09 2.25 2.49
N ARG A 21 -0.15 1.49 1.40
CA ARG A 21 -0.84 0.20 1.39
C ARG A 21 0.00 -0.89 0.75
N ALA A 22 -0.11 -2.09 1.31
CA ALA A 22 0.42 -3.33 0.74
C ALA A 22 -0.73 -4.16 0.16
N VAL A 23 -0.57 -4.63 -1.09
CA VAL A 23 -1.56 -5.46 -1.80
C VAL A 23 -0.87 -6.64 -2.44
N ILE A 24 -1.43 -7.84 -2.32
CA ILE A 24 -0.94 -9.03 -3.02
C ILE A 24 -1.88 -9.42 -4.16
N CYS A 25 -1.30 -9.78 -5.30
CA CYS A 25 -2.00 -10.47 -6.37
C CYS A 25 -2.02 -11.97 -6.06
N ASN A 26 -3.20 -12.50 -5.77
CA ASN A 26 -3.38 -13.92 -5.48
C ASN A 26 -3.46 -14.77 -6.76
N ASN A 27 -3.62 -16.08 -6.59
CA ASN A 27 -3.74 -17.06 -7.67
C ASN A 27 -4.97 -16.87 -8.60
N THR A 28 -5.98 -16.14 -8.15
CA THR A 28 -7.19 -15.83 -8.94
C THR A 28 -7.15 -14.42 -9.54
N ASN A 29 -5.98 -13.78 -9.58
CA ASN A 29 -5.78 -12.42 -10.08
C ASN A 29 -6.53 -11.33 -9.28
N MET A 30 -6.85 -11.61 -8.03
CA MET A 30 -7.51 -10.64 -7.15
C MET A 30 -6.47 -9.88 -6.32
N GLY A 31 -6.69 -8.57 -6.19
CA GLY A 31 -5.91 -7.69 -5.32
C GLY A 31 -6.39 -7.74 -3.87
N ILE A 32 -5.67 -8.45 -3.02
CA ILE A 32 -6.00 -8.60 -1.60
C ILE A 32 -5.16 -7.61 -0.78
N PRO A 33 -5.78 -6.67 -0.05
CA PRO A 33 -5.03 -5.78 0.83
C PRO A 33 -4.41 -6.57 1.99
N LEU A 34 -3.16 -6.25 2.30
CA LEU A 34 -2.36 -6.86 3.37
C LEU A 34 -2.13 -5.91 4.53
N SER A 35 -2.52 -4.66 4.39
CA SER A 35 -2.48 -3.63 5.42
C SER A 35 -3.80 -2.87 5.44
N LYS A 36 -4.02 -2.10 6.50
CA LYS A 36 -5.11 -1.13 6.61
C LYS A 36 -4.51 0.27 6.56
N ASP A 37 -5.18 1.16 5.87
CA ASP A 37 -4.82 2.58 5.86
C ASP A 37 -5.21 3.21 7.22
N HIS A 38 -4.43 4.18 7.67
CA HIS A 38 -4.68 4.90 8.92
C HIS A 38 -5.12 6.34 8.63
N LYS A 39 -6.38 6.48 8.20
CA LYS A 39 -7.02 7.78 8.00
C LYS A 39 -7.81 8.18 9.26
N PRO A 40 -7.85 9.49 9.64
CA PRO A 40 -8.48 9.96 10.88
C PRO A 40 -9.95 9.55 11.03
N HIS A 41 -10.72 9.53 9.94
CA HIS A 41 -12.15 9.24 9.94
C HIS A 41 -12.50 7.75 10.07
N LEU A 42 -11.54 6.84 9.87
CA LEU A 42 -11.80 5.41 9.98
C LEU A 42 -12.14 5.03 11.43
N PHE A 43 -13.15 4.20 11.61
CA PHE A 43 -13.77 3.93 12.91
C PHE A 43 -12.78 3.63 14.03
N GLU A 44 -11.80 2.76 13.78
CA GLU A 44 -10.81 2.35 14.80
C GLU A 44 -9.91 3.53 15.19
N GLU A 45 -9.44 4.31 14.22
CA GLU A 45 -8.57 5.47 14.45
C GLU A 45 -9.35 6.63 15.08
N LYS A 46 -10.54 6.94 14.57
CA LYS A 46 -11.44 7.94 15.16
C LYS A 46 -11.71 7.66 16.63
N THR A 47 -12.11 6.42 16.95
CA THR A 47 -12.38 6.00 18.32
C THR A 47 -11.15 6.15 19.23
N ARG A 48 -9.96 5.79 18.71
CA ARG A 48 -8.70 5.95 19.45
C ARG A 48 -8.40 7.42 19.76
N ILE A 49 -8.54 8.28 18.77
CA ILE A 49 -8.23 9.72 18.87
C ILE A 49 -9.21 10.41 19.82
N GLU A 50 -10.51 10.21 19.65
CA GLU A 50 -11.54 10.79 20.49
C GLU A 50 -11.41 10.34 21.96
N LYS A 51 -11.07 9.06 22.20
CA LYS A 51 -10.88 8.52 23.54
C LYS A 51 -9.76 9.23 24.33
N ILE A 52 -8.77 9.77 23.65
CA ILE A 52 -7.65 10.51 24.29
C ILE A 52 -7.84 12.04 24.19
N GLY A 53 -9.06 12.51 23.84
CA GLY A 53 -9.42 13.92 23.79
C GLY A 53 -9.00 14.65 22.53
N GLY A 54 -8.62 13.93 21.45
CA GLY A 54 -8.32 14.54 20.17
C GLY A 54 -9.58 14.84 19.36
N GLU A 55 -9.46 15.82 18.50
CA GLU A 55 -10.53 16.22 17.58
C GLU A 55 -10.13 15.90 16.14
N ILE A 56 -11.09 15.46 15.34
CA ILE A 56 -10.94 15.29 13.90
C ILE A 56 -11.98 16.15 13.19
N TYR A 57 -11.61 16.76 12.09
CA TYR A 57 -12.49 17.61 11.30
C TYR A 57 -12.30 17.38 9.81
N TYR A 58 -13.28 17.76 9.02
CA TYR A 58 -13.23 17.73 7.56
C TYR A 58 -12.93 19.14 7.04
N ASP A 59 -11.82 19.29 6.28
CA ASP A 59 -11.36 20.61 5.80
C ASP A 59 -11.99 21.04 4.46
N GLY A 60 -12.90 20.20 3.92
CA GLY A 60 -13.50 20.38 2.59
C GLY A 60 -12.88 19.46 1.53
N THR A 61 -11.72 18.88 1.80
CA THR A 61 -11.01 17.93 0.93
C THR A 61 -10.73 16.60 1.60
N ASP A 62 -10.30 16.62 2.86
CA ASP A 62 -9.97 15.41 3.60
C ASP A 62 -10.25 15.55 5.11
N TRP A 63 -10.23 14.44 5.83
CA TRP A 63 -10.32 14.39 7.28
C TRP A 63 -8.96 14.62 7.92
N ARG A 64 -8.91 15.51 8.93
CA ARG A 64 -7.66 15.98 9.53
C ARG A 64 -7.59 15.82 11.04
N ILE A 65 -6.32 15.71 11.50
CA ILE A 65 -5.90 15.92 12.90
C ILE A 65 -4.86 17.04 12.83
N GLY A 66 -5.21 18.25 13.30
CA GLY A 66 -4.39 19.42 12.99
C GLY A 66 -4.24 19.56 11.46
N ASP A 67 -3.00 19.64 10.97
CA ASP A 67 -2.74 19.78 9.53
C ASP A 67 -2.57 18.42 8.80
N LEU A 68 -2.66 17.30 9.52
CA LEU A 68 -2.34 15.97 8.97
C LEU A 68 -3.60 15.22 8.51
N SER A 69 -3.54 14.61 7.33
CA SER A 69 -4.57 13.72 6.76
C SER A 69 -4.42 12.26 7.17
N VAL A 70 -3.44 11.96 8.02
CA VAL A 70 -3.15 10.61 8.54
C VAL A 70 -3.26 10.57 10.06
N SER A 71 -3.63 9.42 10.60
CA SER A 71 -3.71 9.20 12.06
C SER A 71 -2.50 8.49 12.63
N ARG A 72 -1.59 8.02 11.76
CA ARG A 72 -0.31 7.41 12.14
C ARG A 72 0.80 7.85 11.20
N ALA A 73 1.96 8.19 11.76
CA ALA A 73 3.15 8.60 11.01
C ALA A 73 4.41 8.42 11.87
N PHE A 74 5.58 8.38 11.21
CA PHE A 74 6.86 8.55 11.87
C PHE A 74 7.25 10.04 11.83
N GLY A 75 7.52 10.62 12.97
CA GLY A 75 7.71 12.06 13.11
C GLY A 75 6.46 12.76 13.63
N ASP A 76 6.21 13.98 13.18
CA ASP A 76 5.03 14.78 13.49
C ASP A 76 4.75 14.89 15.01
N MET A 77 5.82 15.14 15.78
CA MET A 77 5.78 15.11 17.24
C MET A 77 4.80 16.13 17.84
N ASP A 78 4.52 17.20 17.11
CA ASP A 78 3.58 18.24 17.52
C ASP A 78 2.12 17.75 17.49
N ALA A 79 1.85 16.71 16.71
CA ALA A 79 0.53 16.07 16.65
C ALA A 79 0.38 14.89 17.63
N ALA A 80 1.41 14.60 18.44
CA ALA A 80 1.32 13.59 19.50
C ALA A 80 0.41 14.08 20.64
N PRO A 81 -0.35 13.19 21.31
CA PRO A 81 -0.42 11.75 21.13
C PRO A 81 -1.46 11.30 20.10
N PHE A 82 -2.12 12.21 19.40
CA PHE A 82 -3.23 11.91 18.49
C PHE A 82 -2.76 11.18 17.25
N VAL A 83 -1.66 11.63 16.63
CA VAL A 83 -0.94 10.88 15.61
C VAL A 83 0.11 10.02 16.30
N THR A 84 0.11 8.73 15.98
CA THR A 84 0.99 7.74 16.62
C THR A 84 1.90 7.06 15.61
N HIS A 85 3.11 6.71 16.04
CA HIS A 85 4.08 5.95 15.25
C HIS A 85 3.86 4.43 15.31
N LYS A 86 2.90 3.93 16.11
CA LYS A 86 2.70 2.49 16.29
C LYS A 86 2.11 1.87 15.03
N PRO A 87 2.81 0.93 14.36
CA PRO A 87 2.27 0.25 13.19
C PRO A 87 1.26 -0.81 13.58
N ASP A 88 0.33 -1.10 12.66
CA ASP A 88 -0.32 -2.40 12.63
C ASP A 88 0.63 -3.41 11.99
N ILE A 89 0.68 -4.63 12.56
CA ILE A 89 1.56 -5.70 12.07
C ILE A 89 0.72 -6.93 11.76
N PHE A 90 0.79 -7.36 10.51
CA PHE A 90 0.09 -8.55 10.02
C PHE A 90 1.10 -9.62 9.62
N LYS A 91 0.76 -10.89 9.88
CA LYS A 91 1.56 -12.05 9.49
C LYS A 91 0.81 -12.86 8.45
N TYR A 92 1.49 -13.21 7.38
CA TYR A 92 0.95 -14.00 6.28
C TYR A 92 1.87 -15.17 5.93
N THR A 93 1.31 -16.13 5.19
CA THR A 93 2.06 -17.21 4.55
C THR A 93 1.93 -17.06 3.05
N LEU A 94 3.06 -17.04 2.34
CA LEU A 94 3.08 -16.97 0.88
C LEU A 94 2.53 -18.30 0.31
N LYS A 95 1.53 -18.19 -0.57
CA LYS A 95 0.94 -19.33 -1.23
C LYS A 95 1.65 -19.59 -2.56
N ARG A 96 1.73 -20.84 -2.96
CA ARG A 96 2.49 -21.30 -4.16
C ARG A 96 2.17 -20.53 -5.45
N ASN A 97 0.95 -20.04 -5.58
CA ASN A 97 0.47 -19.37 -6.79
C ASN A 97 0.17 -17.87 -6.59
N ASP A 98 0.61 -17.28 -5.47
CA ASP A 98 0.64 -15.82 -5.34
C ASP A 98 1.66 -15.29 -6.36
N LYS A 99 1.33 -14.18 -7.05
CA LYS A 99 2.10 -13.74 -8.22
C LYS A 99 3.11 -12.64 -7.89
N PHE A 100 2.64 -11.63 -7.17
CA PHE A 100 3.45 -10.48 -6.77
C PHE A 100 2.80 -9.71 -5.63
N LEU A 101 3.61 -8.96 -4.90
CA LEU A 101 3.21 -8.06 -3.84
C LEU A 101 3.57 -6.63 -4.25
N ILE A 102 2.70 -5.67 -3.95
CA ILE A 102 2.86 -4.26 -4.25
C ILE A 102 2.87 -3.49 -2.94
N LEU A 103 3.83 -2.58 -2.80
CA LEU A 103 3.85 -1.54 -1.78
C LEU A 103 3.72 -0.20 -2.51
N GLY A 104 2.73 0.60 -2.14
CA GLY A 104 2.49 1.92 -2.75
C GLY A 104 2.12 2.96 -1.70
N CYS A 105 2.48 4.22 -1.97
CA CYS A 105 2.00 5.36 -1.20
C CYS A 105 0.60 5.79 -1.65
N ASP A 106 0.02 6.76 -0.97
CA ASP A 106 -1.29 7.36 -1.26
C ASP A 106 -1.38 7.95 -2.66
N GLY A 107 -0.31 8.56 -3.21
CA GLY A 107 -0.27 9.02 -4.60
C GLY A 107 -0.63 7.94 -5.65
N LEU A 108 -0.51 6.66 -5.30
CA LEU A 108 -1.03 5.56 -6.11
C LEU A 108 -2.47 5.20 -5.73
N TRP A 109 -2.74 5.03 -4.42
CA TRP A 109 -3.98 4.43 -3.94
C TRP A 109 -5.17 5.37 -3.89
N ASP A 110 -4.95 6.68 -3.94
CA ASP A 110 -6.02 7.69 -3.99
C ASP A 110 -6.68 7.77 -5.36
N VAL A 111 -5.97 7.33 -6.43
CA VAL A 111 -6.48 7.41 -7.81
C VAL A 111 -6.75 6.05 -8.44
N LEU A 112 -6.26 4.96 -7.87
CA LEU A 112 -6.42 3.60 -8.39
C LEU A 112 -6.88 2.63 -7.30
N SER A 113 -7.88 1.82 -7.61
CA SER A 113 -8.28 0.73 -6.72
C SER A 113 -7.22 -0.39 -6.69
N ASN A 114 -7.26 -1.23 -5.66
CA ASN A 114 -6.38 -2.41 -5.59
C ASN A 114 -6.45 -3.25 -6.86
N GLN A 115 -7.67 -3.45 -7.40
CA GLN A 115 -7.88 -4.29 -8.58
C GLN A 115 -7.41 -3.64 -9.87
N ASP A 116 -7.53 -2.31 -10.01
CA ASP A 116 -7.02 -1.57 -11.18
C ASP A 116 -5.50 -1.73 -11.29
N VAL A 117 -4.80 -1.60 -10.16
CA VAL A 117 -3.35 -1.79 -10.09
C VAL A 117 -2.96 -3.22 -10.47
N ILE A 118 -3.67 -4.24 -9.94
CA ILE A 118 -3.42 -5.64 -10.31
C ILE A 118 -3.63 -5.86 -11.81
N ASN A 119 -4.74 -5.39 -12.36
CA ASN A 119 -5.07 -5.53 -13.77
C ASN A 119 -4.02 -4.85 -14.66
N PHE A 120 -3.57 -3.65 -14.28
CA PHE A 120 -2.51 -2.94 -15.01
C PHE A 120 -1.22 -3.77 -15.07
N ILE A 121 -0.76 -4.30 -13.93
CA ILE A 121 0.48 -5.08 -13.86
C ILE A 121 0.35 -6.37 -14.68
N LEU A 122 -0.76 -7.09 -14.55
CA LEU A 122 -1.00 -8.33 -15.30
C LEU A 122 -0.99 -8.07 -16.81
N ASN A 123 -1.66 -7.02 -17.29
CA ASN A 123 -1.65 -6.63 -18.69
C ASN A 123 -0.22 -6.33 -19.19
N LYS A 124 0.56 -5.60 -18.39
CA LYS A 124 1.97 -5.31 -18.72
C LYS A 124 2.85 -6.55 -18.75
N MET A 125 2.59 -7.52 -17.90
CA MET A 125 3.28 -8.83 -17.93
C MET A 125 2.94 -9.63 -19.20
N ASP A 126 1.68 -9.57 -19.67
CA ASP A 126 1.24 -10.30 -20.86
C ASP A 126 1.72 -9.63 -22.16
N GLU A 127 1.87 -8.29 -22.17
CA GLU A 127 2.45 -7.54 -23.29
C GLU A 127 3.94 -7.84 -23.53
N THR A 128 4.63 -8.35 -22.50
CA THR A 128 6.06 -8.67 -22.60
C THR A 128 6.24 -9.96 -23.42
N PRO A 129 7.02 -9.95 -24.54
CA PRO A 129 7.23 -11.16 -25.35
C PRO A 129 7.77 -12.29 -24.46
N LYS A 130 7.17 -13.48 -24.59
CA LYS A 130 7.63 -14.72 -23.94
C LYS A 130 8.95 -15.22 -24.57
N LEU A 131 9.96 -14.35 -24.69
CA LEU A 131 11.32 -14.81 -24.94
C LEU A 131 11.82 -15.50 -23.67
N ASN A 132 12.46 -16.64 -23.83
CA ASN A 132 12.90 -17.59 -22.79
C ASN A 132 13.83 -17.04 -21.68
N ASN A 133 13.94 -15.72 -21.56
CA ASN A 133 14.57 -15.01 -20.46
C ASN A 133 13.77 -13.71 -20.27
N ILE A 134 12.77 -13.70 -19.39
CA ILE A 134 12.19 -12.46 -18.88
C ILE A 134 13.33 -11.77 -18.12
N SER A 135 14.03 -10.90 -18.82
CA SER A 135 15.13 -10.15 -18.20
C SER A 135 14.57 -9.34 -17.05
N SER A 136 15.29 -9.25 -15.95
CA SER A 136 15.01 -8.36 -14.81
C SER A 136 14.69 -6.92 -15.27
N TYR A 137 15.15 -6.53 -16.44
CA TYR A 137 14.94 -5.24 -17.07
C TYR A 137 13.48 -4.97 -17.49
N SER A 138 12.74 -5.97 -18.00
CA SER A 138 11.33 -5.75 -18.39
C SER A 138 10.40 -5.61 -17.17
N LYS A 139 10.74 -6.27 -16.05
CA LYS A 139 10.00 -6.13 -14.79
C LYS A 139 10.29 -4.80 -14.09
N SER A 140 11.49 -4.24 -14.23
CA SER A 140 11.86 -2.96 -13.62
C SER A 140 11.07 -1.77 -14.18
N ASN A 141 10.59 -1.86 -15.43
CA ASN A 141 9.82 -0.79 -16.06
C ASN A 141 8.33 -0.79 -15.69
N ILE A 142 7.81 -1.88 -15.07
CA ILE A 142 6.38 -1.97 -14.74
C ILE A 142 6.02 -0.98 -13.61
N SER A 143 6.85 -0.82 -12.60
CA SER A 143 6.60 0.13 -11.51
C SER A 143 6.63 1.58 -12.00
N GLN A 144 7.56 1.92 -12.89
CA GLN A 144 7.60 3.25 -13.52
C GLN A 144 6.35 3.48 -14.38
N SER A 145 5.98 2.53 -15.25
CA SER A 145 4.78 2.63 -16.07
C SER A 145 3.50 2.77 -15.23
N LEU A 146 3.45 2.10 -14.08
CA LEU A 146 2.33 2.21 -13.15
C LEU A 146 2.29 3.60 -12.48
N ALA A 147 3.43 4.18 -12.11
CA ALA A 147 3.50 5.53 -11.58
C ALA A 147 3.04 6.57 -12.62
N GLU A 148 3.51 6.45 -13.85
CA GLU A 148 3.05 7.30 -14.97
C GLU A 148 1.54 7.15 -15.24
N TYR A 149 1.02 5.93 -15.06
CA TYR A 149 -0.42 5.67 -15.19
C TYR A 149 -1.22 6.33 -14.05
N ALA A 150 -0.75 6.28 -12.80
CA ALA A 150 -1.39 6.96 -11.67
C ALA A 150 -1.45 8.48 -11.90
N ILE A 151 -0.37 9.10 -12.40
CA ILE A 151 -0.34 10.52 -12.77
C ILE A 151 -1.38 10.82 -13.86
N LYS A 152 -1.50 9.99 -14.89
CA LYS A 152 -2.53 10.13 -15.95
C LYS A 152 -3.95 9.96 -15.42
N GLN A 153 -4.15 9.21 -14.35
CA GLN A 153 -5.45 9.06 -13.66
C GLN A 153 -5.76 10.21 -12.70
N GLY A 154 -4.89 11.22 -12.62
CA GLY A 154 -5.12 12.46 -11.88
C GLY A 154 -4.37 12.55 -10.55
N SER A 155 -3.42 11.67 -10.28
CA SER A 155 -2.54 11.84 -9.12
C SER A 155 -1.73 13.12 -9.24
N THR A 156 -1.77 13.94 -8.21
CA THR A 156 -1.00 15.21 -8.09
C THR A 156 0.10 15.10 -7.05
N ASP A 157 0.26 13.93 -6.44
CA ASP A 157 1.23 13.68 -5.38
C ASP A 157 2.45 12.90 -5.89
N ASN A 158 3.47 12.79 -5.04
CA ASN A 158 4.59 11.89 -5.26
C ASN A 158 4.12 10.43 -5.31
N VAL A 159 4.55 9.68 -6.30
CA VAL A 159 4.16 8.28 -6.48
C VAL A 159 5.36 7.37 -6.24
N SER A 160 5.31 6.60 -5.16
CA SER A 160 6.33 5.61 -4.81
C SER A 160 5.74 4.20 -4.88
N ILE A 161 6.38 3.31 -5.66
CA ILE A 161 5.88 1.95 -5.91
C ILE A 161 7.03 0.94 -5.85
N ILE A 162 6.83 -0.14 -5.10
CA ILE A 162 7.69 -1.32 -5.11
C ILE A 162 6.84 -2.53 -5.48
N ILE A 163 7.29 -3.31 -6.47
CA ILE A 163 6.65 -4.57 -6.88
C ILE A 163 7.62 -5.71 -6.65
N ILE A 164 7.18 -6.72 -5.89
CA ILE A 164 7.97 -7.92 -5.56
C ILE A 164 7.31 -9.10 -6.26
N PHE A 165 7.94 -9.65 -7.28
CA PHE A 165 7.47 -10.82 -8.01
C PHE A 165 7.97 -12.11 -7.33
N PHE A 166 7.12 -13.15 -7.27
CA PHE A 166 7.40 -14.45 -6.68
C PHE A 166 7.72 -15.52 -7.72
#